data_71b3b35ccaa3819422daf858c52dbff9
#
_entry.id   71b3b35ccaa3819422daf858c52dbff9
#
_cell.length_a   1.000
_cell.length_b   1.000
_cell.length_c   1.000
_cell.angle_alpha   90.00
_cell.angle_beta   90.00
_cell.angle_gamma   90.00
#
_symmetry.space_group_name_H-M   'P 1'
#
loop_
_entity.id
_entity.type
_entity.pdbx_description
1 polymer ?
#
loop_
_entity_poly.entity_id
_entity_poly.type
_entity_poly.pdbx_seq_one_letter_code
_entity_poly.pdbx_strand_id
1 'polypeptide(L)'
;EKLKKVNIPYVVSTEGLSVPRETVKHLQELSKIHEIIILTDPDGPGQRIESLLLKEIPAAKILNVSKKDSVQAAKVGIEKIALNVLKEYIKPYINKRFTTSSDVKYINLLDLGLTGPNSKVKRRKIAKKFSLIASSLKHMYTQIQLLNINYEDLKKALNE
;
A
#
# COMPACT_ATOMS: atom_id res chain seq x y z
N GLU A 1 -7.07 6.33 7.24
CA GLU A 1 -7.63 5.76 8.48
C GLU A 1 -9.01 5.12 8.27
N LYS A 2 -9.95 5.77 7.54
CA LYS A 2 -11.27 5.19 7.23
C LYS A 2 -11.19 3.90 6.43
N LEU A 3 -10.28 3.79 5.46
CA LEU A 3 -10.09 2.58 4.65
C LEU A 3 -9.68 1.37 5.50
N LYS A 4 -8.94 1.57 6.58
CA LYS A 4 -8.60 0.49 7.53
C LYS A 4 -9.83 -0.07 8.28
N LYS A 5 -10.86 0.77 8.48
CA LYS A 5 -12.12 0.36 9.15
C LYS A 5 -13.07 -0.43 8.23
N VAL A 6 -12.76 -0.53 6.95
CA VAL A 6 -13.60 -1.19 5.95
C VAL A 6 -12.95 -2.46 5.38
N ASN A 7 -12.06 -3.09 6.16
CA ASN A 7 -11.42 -4.39 5.84
C ASN A 7 -10.65 -4.41 4.50
N ILE A 8 -10.06 -3.28 4.10
CA ILE A 8 -9.09 -3.30 3.01
C ILE A 8 -7.77 -3.88 3.53
N PRO A 9 -7.24 -4.93 2.91
CA PRO A 9 -6.09 -5.65 3.43
C PRO A 9 -4.80 -4.81 3.45
N TYR A 10 -4.65 -3.90 2.51
CA TYR A 10 -3.47 -3.05 2.42
C TYR A 10 -3.78 -1.68 1.82
N VAL A 11 -3.27 -0.63 2.44
CA VAL A 11 -3.44 0.76 2.01
C VAL A 11 -2.09 1.45 2.02
N VAL A 12 -1.72 2.02 0.89
CA VAL A 12 -0.58 2.92 0.74
C VAL A 12 -1.08 4.34 0.69
N SER A 13 -0.52 5.22 1.51
CA SER A 13 -0.81 6.66 1.48
C SER A 13 0.28 7.37 0.68
N THR A 14 -0.15 8.26 -0.21
CA THR A 14 0.72 9.22 -0.87
C THR A 14 0.80 10.44 0.02
N GLU A 15 1.87 10.64 0.75
CA GLU A 15 2.02 11.74 1.70
C GLU A 15 2.06 13.10 0.97
N GLY A 16 0.92 13.79 0.90
CA GLY A 16 0.80 15.12 0.29
C GLY A 16 0.70 15.12 -1.24
N LEU A 17 1.27 16.13 -1.89
CA LEU A 17 1.10 16.42 -3.33
C LEU A 17 2.07 15.63 -4.24
N SER A 18 2.94 14.80 -3.69
CA SER A 18 3.90 14.01 -4.44
C SER A 18 3.85 12.55 -4.01
N VAL A 19 4.22 11.66 -4.93
CA VAL A 19 4.37 10.23 -4.65
C VAL A 19 5.86 9.91 -4.60
N PRO A 20 6.42 9.50 -3.45
CA PRO A 20 7.83 9.12 -3.37
C PRO A 20 8.18 8.02 -4.38
N ARG A 21 9.37 8.09 -4.97
CA ARG A 21 9.83 7.12 -5.98
C ARG A 21 9.83 5.67 -5.45
N GLU A 22 10.14 5.48 -4.18
CA GLU A 22 10.08 4.18 -3.52
C GLU A 22 8.64 3.64 -3.44
N THR A 23 7.67 4.52 -3.19
CA THR A 23 6.23 4.17 -3.20
C THR A 23 5.78 3.75 -4.59
N VAL A 24 6.19 4.49 -5.63
CA VAL A 24 5.89 4.12 -7.02
C VAL A 24 6.44 2.74 -7.35
N LYS A 25 7.72 2.49 -7.05
CA LYS A 25 8.35 1.18 -7.28
C LYS A 25 7.63 0.05 -6.54
N HIS A 26 7.25 0.27 -5.29
CA HIS A 26 6.50 -0.70 -4.51
C HIS A 26 5.15 -1.02 -5.16
N LEU A 27 4.42 0.00 -5.58
CA LEU A 27 3.14 -0.18 -6.26
C LEU A 27 3.29 -0.87 -7.63
N GLN A 28 4.37 -0.61 -8.36
CA GLN A 28 4.70 -1.32 -9.61
C GLN A 28 4.93 -2.82 -9.35
N GLU A 29 5.68 -3.20 -8.32
CA GLU A 29 5.85 -4.62 -7.95
C GLU A 29 4.52 -5.26 -7.54
N LEU A 30 3.73 -4.57 -6.73
CA LEU A 30 2.40 -5.06 -6.32
C LEU A 30 1.46 -5.23 -7.53
N SER A 31 1.51 -4.34 -8.52
CA SER A 31 0.63 -4.38 -9.68
C SER A 31 0.84 -5.60 -10.58
N LYS A 32 1.97 -6.29 -10.46
CA LYS A 32 2.24 -7.56 -11.16
C LYS A 32 1.42 -8.73 -10.61
N ILE A 33 0.96 -8.61 -9.36
CA ILE A 33 0.29 -9.70 -8.62
C ILE A 33 -1.12 -9.30 -8.21
N HIS A 34 -1.33 -8.02 -7.89
CA HIS A 34 -2.57 -7.50 -7.34
C HIS A 34 -3.16 -6.38 -8.17
N GLU A 35 -4.47 -6.23 -8.10
CA GLU A 35 -5.17 -5.06 -8.63
C GLU A 35 -4.90 -3.84 -7.75
N ILE A 36 -4.45 -2.76 -8.37
CA ILE A 36 -4.21 -1.47 -7.69
C ILE A 36 -5.40 -0.57 -7.89
N ILE A 37 -5.97 -0.07 -6.79
CA ILE A 37 -7.08 0.88 -6.80
C ILE A 37 -6.57 2.23 -6.30
N ILE A 38 -6.70 3.24 -7.12
CA ILE A 38 -6.34 4.63 -6.80
C ILE A 38 -7.59 5.34 -6.28
N LEU A 39 -7.46 5.94 -5.11
CA LEU A 39 -8.49 6.74 -4.49
C LEU A 39 -7.89 8.08 -4.07
N THR A 40 -8.30 9.16 -4.73
CA THR A 40 -7.81 10.52 -4.48
C THR A 40 -8.97 11.49 -4.28
N ASP A 41 -8.68 12.64 -3.71
CA ASP A 41 -9.66 13.72 -3.60
C ASP A 41 -10.06 14.21 -5.00
N PRO A 42 -11.34 14.53 -5.24
CA PRO A 42 -11.83 15.00 -6.54
C PRO A 42 -11.48 16.48 -6.78
N ASP A 43 -10.20 16.81 -6.67
CA ASP A 43 -9.62 18.14 -6.84
C ASP A 43 -8.41 18.11 -7.79
N GLY A 44 -7.84 19.27 -8.10
CA GLY A 44 -6.71 19.40 -9.01
C GLY A 44 -5.46 18.65 -8.55
N PRO A 45 -5.04 18.75 -7.29
CA PRO A 45 -3.96 17.94 -6.72
C PRO A 45 -4.21 16.45 -6.83
N GLY A 46 -5.40 15.95 -6.48
CA GLY A 46 -5.76 14.54 -6.59
C GLY A 46 -5.67 14.03 -8.02
N GLN A 47 -6.16 14.77 -9.00
CA GLN A 47 -6.06 14.44 -10.43
C GLN A 47 -4.61 14.35 -10.92
N ARG A 48 -3.70 15.18 -10.40
CA ARG A 48 -2.26 15.10 -10.72
C ARG A 48 -1.65 13.80 -10.20
N ILE A 49 -1.99 13.39 -8.98
CA ILE A 49 -1.55 12.12 -8.39
C ILE A 49 -2.09 10.95 -9.21
N GLU A 50 -3.37 10.97 -9.59
CA GLU A 50 -3.98 9.96 -10.47
C GLU A 50 -3.23 9.83 -11.79
N SER A 51 -3.00 10.95 -12.48
CA SER A 51 -2.31 10.97 -13.76
C SER A 51 -0.88 10.43 -13.64
N LEU A 52 -0.17 10.79 -12.57
CA LEU A 52 1.17 10.27 -12.29
C LEU A 52 1.14 8.77 -12.07
N LEU A 53 0.23 8.29 -11.22
CA LEU A 53 0.14 6.86 -10.89
C LEU A 53 -0.31 6.03 -12.08
N LEU A 54 -1.24 6.51 -12.90
CA LEU A 54 -1.65 5.81 -14.13
C LEU A 54 -0.54 5.74 -15.17
N LYS A 55 0.30 6.76 -15.27
CA LYS A 55 1.49 6.72 -16.12
C LYS A 55 2.47 5.63 -15.70
N GLU A 56 2.69 5.50 -14.40
CA GLU A 56 3.63 4.54 -13.82
C GLU A 56 3.03 3.12 -13.67
N ILE A 57 1.71 3.02 -13.55
CA ILE A 57 0.96 1.77 -13.33
C ILE A 57 -0.29 1.80 -14.21
N PRO A 58 -0.18 1.57 -15.52
CA PRO A 58 -1.30 1.69 -16.46
C PRO A 58 -2.48 0.76 -16.18
N ALA A 59 -2.25 -0.36 -15.48
CA ALA A 59 -3.29 -1.31 -15.10
C ALA A 59 -4.07 -0.90 -13.84
N ALA A 60 -3.68 0.17 -13.15
CA ALA A 60 -4.38 0.63 -11.97
C ALA A 60 -5.78 1.18 -12.33
N LYS A 61 -6.72 1.01 -11.42
CA LYS A 61 -8.09 1.50 -11.57
C LYS A 61 -8.35 2.71 -10.67
N ILE A 62 -9.00 3.73 -11.19
CA ILE A 62 -9.44 4.88 -10.39
C ILE A 62 -10.80 4.57 -9.79
N LEU A 63 -10.91 4.76 -8.48
CA LEU A 63 -12.17 4.76 -7.78
C LEU A 63 -12.72 6.19 -7.73
N ASN A 64 -13.59 6.50 -8.69
CA ASN A 64 -14.22 7.83 -8.78
C ASN A 64 -15.29 7.98 -7.70
N VAL A 65 -15.04 8.84 -6.73
CA VAL A 65 -16.03 9.24 -5.73
C VAL A 65 -16.71 10.53 -6.19
N SER A 66 -18.04 10.58 -6.12
CA SER A 66 -18.76 11.77 -6.55
C SER A 66 -18.40 12.98 -5.67
N LYS A 67 -18.35 14.17 -6.28
CA LYS A 67 -18.14 15.41 -5.52
C LYS A 67 -19.21 15.61 -4.45
N LYS A 68 -20.45 15.19 -4.69
CA LYS A 68 -21.55 15.29 -3.72
C LYS A 68 -21.25 14.49 -2.45
N ASP A 69 -20.69 13.29 -2.59
CA ASP A 69 -20.38 12.41 -1.46
C ASP A 69 -19.10 12.82 -0.71
N SER A 70 -18.21 13.58 -1.36
CA SER A 70 -16.95 14.05 -0.79
C SER A 70 -17.00 15.46 -0.19
N VAL A 71 -18.12 16.17 -0.36
CA VAL A 71 -18.30 17.54 0.16
C VAL A 71 -19.07 17.54 1.47
N GLN A 72 -18.47 18.06 2.51
CA GLN A 72 -19.13 18.34 3.80
C GLN A 72 -18.69 19.71 4.30
N ALA A 73 -19.62 20.58 4.57
CA ALA A 73 -19.35 21.94 5.08
C ALA A 73 -18.35 22.75 4.23
N ALA A 74 -18.54 22.80 2.91
CA ALA A 74 -17.70 23.52 1.93
C ALA A 74 -16.24 23.02 1.81
N LYS A 75 -15.90 21.90 2.41
CA LYS A 75 -14.59 21.25 2.24
C LYS A 75 -14.74 19.97 1.43
N VAL A 76 -13.91 19.82 0.42
CA VAL A 76 -13.84 18.61 -0.43
C VAL A 76 -12.73 17.71 0.12
N GLY A 77 -13.03 16.40 0.28
CA GLY A 77 -12.01 15.45 0.70
C GLY A 77 -12.58 14.06 0.99
N ILE A 78 -11.80 13.01 0.69
CA ILE A 78 -12.16 11.61 0.97
C ILE A 78 -12.39 11.39 2.47
N GLU A 79 -11.67 12.12 3.32
CA GLU A 79 -11.86 12.05 4.76
C GLU A 79 -13.24 12.54 5.22
N LYS A 80 -14.01 13.22 4.36
CA LYS A 80 -15.38 13.69 4.63
C LYS A 80 -16.46 12.67 4.25
N ILE A 81 -16.14 11.70 3.39
CA ILE A 81 -17.09 10.68 2.96
C ILE A 81 -17.60 9.90 4.18
N ALA A 82 -18.91 9.73 4.27
CA ALA A 82 -19.49 8.89 5.30
C ALA A 82 -19.03 7.42 5.13
N LEU A 83 -18.79 6.72 6.24
CA LEU A 83 -18.21 5.37 6.21
C LEU A 83 -19.08 4.36 5.44
N ASN A 84 -20.41 4.47 5.54
CA ASN A 84 -21.35 3.64 4.79
C ASN A 84 -21.26 3.89 3.28
N VAL A 85 -21.15 5.16 2.87
CA VAL A 85 -20.98 5.55 1.45
C VAL A 85 -19.65 5.02 0.90
N LEU A 86 -18.57 5.20 1.64
CA LEU A 86 -17.26 4.67 1.27
C LEU A 86 -17.28 3.14 1.12
N LYS A 87 -17.99 2.44 1.99
CA LYS A 87 -18.17 0.97 1.90
C LYS A 87 -18.83 0.55 0.59
N GLU A 88 -19.84 1.28 0.11
CA GLU A 88 -20.48 0.95 -1.17
C GLU A 88 -19.52 1.12 -2.35
N TYR A 89 -18.73 2.20 -2.37
CA TYR A 89 -17.71 2.41 -3.41
C TYR A 89 -16.66 1.30 -3.47
N ILE A 90 -16.21 0.80 -2.33
CA ILE A 90 -15.14 -0.20 -2.26
C ILE A 90 -15.64 -1.65 -2.21
N LYS A 91 -16.96 -1.87 -2.06
CA LYS A 91 -17.58 -3.20 -1.99
C LYS A 91 -17.12 -4.17 -3.08
N PRO A 92 -16.98 -3.77 -4.37
CA PRO A 92 -16.50 -4.66 -5.41
C PRO A 92 -15.07 -5.19 -5.17
N TYR A 93 -14.29 -4.54 -4.32
CA TYR A 93 -12.87 -4.80 -4.10
C TYR A 93 -12.56 -5.49 -2.77
N ILE A 94 -13.49 -5.44 -1.77
CA ILE A 94 -13.28 -5.99 -0.42
C ILE A 94 -13.36 -7.52 -0.39
N ASN A 95 -14.17 -8.12 -1.25
CA ASN A 95 -14.45 -9.56 -1.23
C ASN A 95 -13.38 -10.43 -1.90
N LYS A 96 -12.32 -9.84 -2.43
CA LYS A 96 -11.18 -10.58 -2.97
C LYS A 96 -10.31 -11.07 -1.81
N ARG A 97 -10.38 -12.37 -1.48
CA ARG A 97 -9.50 -12.98 -0.49
C ARG A 97 -8.06 -12.78 -0.95
N PHE A 98 -7.28 -12.16 -0.10
CA PHE A 98 -5.84 -12.10 -0.27
C PHE A 98 -5.26 -13.50 0.01
N THR A 99 -4.58 -14.07 -0.98
CA THR A 99 -3.82 -15.29 -0.84
C THR A 99 -2.34 -14.97 -0.96
N THR A 100 -1.52 -15.57 -0.12
CA THR A 100 -0.06 -15.46 -0.21
C THR A 100 0.55 -16.82 -0.39
N SER A 101 1.61 -16.92 -1.17
CA SER A 101 2.49 -18.07 -1.27
C SER A 101 3.79 -17.89 -0.46
N SER A 102 3.93 -16.78 0.26
CA SER A 102 5.06 -16.56 1.15
C SER A 102 5.05 -17.55 2.31
N ASP A 103 6.19 -18.21 2.55
CA ASP A 103 6.42 -19.10 3.68
C ASP A 103 6.90 -18.35 4.95
N VAL A 104 7.07 -17.03 4.87
CA VAL A 104 7.55 -16.19 5.96
C VAL A 104 6.49 -16.06 7.05
N LYS A 105 6.83 -16.47 8.26
CA LYS A 105 6.06 -16.22 9.47
C LYS A 105 6.59 -14.96 10.16
N TYR A 106 5.73 -14.27 10.91
CA TYR A 106 6.14 -13.06 11.63
C TYR A 106 7.33 -13.28 12.55
N ILE A 107 7.42 -14.45 13.20
CA ILE A 107 8.54 -14.83 14.06
C ILE A 107 9.87 -14.88 13.29
N ASN A 108 9.87 -15.28 12.03
CA ASN A 108 11.07 -15.32 11.22
C ASN A 108 11.72 -13.94 11.04
N LEU A 109 10.93 -12.86 11.07
CA LEU A 109 11.47 -11.51 11.01
C LEU A 109 12.22 -11.12 12.28
N LEU A 110 11.84 -11.70 13.43
CA LEU A 110 12.55 -11.54 14.69
C LEU A 110 13.89 -12.29 14.62
N ASP A 111 13.87 -13.55 14.16
CA ASP A 111 15.05 -14.40 14.01
C ASP A 111 16.09 -13.80 13.05
N LEU A 112 15.64 -13.10 12.00
CA LEU A 112 16.49 -12.35 11.07
C LEU A 112 17.05 -11.04 11.69
N GLY A 113 16.65 -10.71 12.92
CA GLY A 113 17.10 -9.49 13.60
C GLY A 113 16.54 -8.21 13.01
N LEU A 114 15.30 -8.26 12.49
CA LEU A 114 14.60 -7.07 11.98
C LEU A 114 13.94 -6.25 13.09
N THR A 115 14.19 -6.61 14.36
CA THR A 115 13.83 -5.88 15.59
C THR A 115 15.08 -5.59 16.41
N GLY A 116 14.96 -4.69 17.38
CA GLY A 116 16.06 -4.33 18.29
C GLY A 116 17.14 -3.45 17.67
N PRO A 117 18.32 -3.38 18.31
CA PRO A 117 19.46 -2.57 17.85
C PRO A 117 19.84 -2.96 16.40
N ASN A 118 20.24 -1.96 15.59
CA ASN A 118 20.64 -2.13 14.18
C ASN A 118 19.56 -2.70 13.22
N SER A 119 18.37 -3.02 13.70
CA SER A 119 17.29 -3.53 12.85
C SER A 119 16.90 -2.56 11.72
N LYS A 120 17.06 -1.25 11.93
CA LYS A 120 16.76 -0.23 10.93
C LYS A 120 17.61 -0.38 9.66
N VAL A 121 18.90 -0.72 9.80
CA VAL A 121 19.80 -0.96 8.67
C VAL A 121 19.35 -2.20 7.90
N LYS A 122 19.10 -3.30 8.59
CA LYS A 122 18.61 -4.56 7.99
C LYS A 122 17.28 -4.36 7.28
N ARG A 123 16.32 -3.67 7.90
CA ARG A 123 15.02 -3.35 7.27
C ARG A 123 15.18 -2.52 6.00
N ARG A 124 16.06 -1.51 6.00
CA ARG A 124 16.35 -0.71 4.81
C ARG A 124 16.96 -1.56 3.68
N LYS A 125 17.86 -2.48 4.02
CA LYS A 125 18.48 -3.39 3.06
C LYS A 125 17.42 -4.27 2.35
N ILE A 126 16.56 -4.91 3.13
CA ILE A 126 15.43 -5.69 2.60
C ILE A 126 14.49 -4.81 1.79
N ALA A 127 14.11 -3.65 2.30
CA ALA A 127 13.21 -2.73 1.60
C ALA A 127 13.77 -2.32 0.23
N LYS A 128 15.06 -2.01 0.15
CA LYS A 128 15.74 -1.69 -1.12
C LYS A 128 15.76 -2.87 -2.08
N LYS A 129 16.07 -4.08 -1.59
CA LYS A 129 16.17 -5.30 -2.43
C LYS A 129 14.84 -5.68 -3.06
N PHE A 130 13.75 -5.60 -2.30
CA PHE A 130 12.43 -6.07 -2.71
C PHE A 130 11.43 -4.94 -3.01
N SER A 131 11.91 -3.71 -3.16
CA SER A 131 11.05 -2.54 -3.42
C SER A 131 9.94 -2.39 -2.37
N LEU A 132 10.25 -2.62 -1.07
CA LEU A 132 9.32 -2.39 0.02
C LEU A 132 9.41 -0.95 0.51
N ILE A 133 8.33 -0.45 1.08
CA ILE A 133 8.34 0.81 1.82
C ILE A 133 8.90 0.52 3.22
N ALA A 134 10.04 1.14 3.56
CA ALA A 134 10.66 0.99 4.88
C ALA A 134 9.77 1.61 5.96
N SER A 135 9.15 0.78 6.78
CA SER A 135 8.14 1.17 7.76
C SER A 135 8.23 0.32 9.04
N SER A 136 7.16 0.24 9.82
CA SER A 136 7.10 -0.67 10.97
C SER A 136 7.24 -2.14 10.52
N LEU A 137 7.76 -2.98 11.43
CA LEU A 137 7.92 -4.41 11.12
C LEU A 137 6.61 -5.08 10.70
N LYS A 138 5.50 -4.75 11.35
CA LYS A 138 4.18 -5.25 10.99
C LYS A 138 3.80 -4.88 9.56
N HIS A 139 4.06 -3.65 9.17
CA HIS A 139 3.77 -3.17 7.81
C HIS A 139 4.68 -3.83 6.77
N MET A 140 5.97 -4.00 7.08
CA MET A 140 6.90 -4.75 6.23
C MET A 140 6.49 -6.22 6.09
N TYR A 141 6.04 -6.86 7.17
CA TYR A 141 5.51 -8.23 7.11
C TYR A 141 4.34 -8.34 6.13
N THR A 142 3.39 -7.40 6.19
CA THR A 142 2.28 -7.37 5.23
C THR A 142 2.78 -7.25 3.79
N GLN A 143 3.76 -6.40 3.53
CA GLN A 143 4.34 -6.22 2.18
C GLN A 143 5.05 -7.50 1.69
N ILE A 144 5.79 -8.19 2.56
CA ILE A 144 6.45 -9.46 2.28
C ILE A 144 5.42 -10.52 1.86
N GLN A 145 4.30 -10.61 2.58
CA GLN A 145 3.21 -11.52 2.24
C GLN A 145 2.57 -11.16 0.89
N LEU A 146 2.31 -9.89 0.66
CA LEU A 146 1.70 -9.39 -0.59
C LEU A 146 2.57 -9.66 -1.82
N LEU A 147 3.88 -9.55 -1.69
CA LEU A 147 4.83 -9.78 -2.78
C LEU A 147 5.30 -11.23 -2.88
N ASN A 148 4.74 -12.14 -2.08
CA ASN A 148 5.10 -13.57 -2.07
C ASN A 148 6.60 -13.81 -1.87
N ILE A 149 7.28 -12.97 -1.08
CA ILE A 149 8.71 -13.09 -0.80
C ILE A 149 8.92 -14.28 0.14
N ASN A 150 9.89 -15.15 -0.17
CA ASN A 150 10.21 -16.34 0.61
C ASN A 150 11.26 -16.07 1.68
N TYR A 151 11.31 -16.92 2.69
CA TYR A 151 12.25 -16.79 3.81
C TYR A 151 13.71 -16.86 3.36
N GLU A 152 14.04 -17.79 2.47
CA GLU A 152 15.40 -17.92 1.95
C GLU A 152 15.86 -16.70 1.15
N ASP A 153 14.96 -16.03 0.43
CA ASP A 153 15.28 -14.81 -0.28
C ASP A 153 15.58 -13.64 0.68
N LEU A 154 14.87 -13.56 1.82
CA LEU A 154 15.16 -12.60 2.88
C LEU A 154 16.54 -12.86 3.50
N LYS A 155 16.88 -14.12 3.78
CA LYS A 155 18.20 -14.50 4.31
C LYS A 155 19.33 -14.11 3.36
N LYS A 156 19.20 -14.45 2.09
CA LYS A 156 20.18 -14.10 1.06
C LYS A 156 20.38 -12.59 1.00
N ALA A 157 19.29 -11.83 0.96
CA ALA A 157 19.35 -10.37 0.92
C ALA A 157 20.04 -9.73 2.14
N LEU A 158 20.03 -10.37 3.29
CA LEU A 158 20.75 -9.88 4.48
C LEU A 158 22.24 -10.24 4.49
N ASN A 159 22.62 -11.31 3.80
CA ASN A 159 24.00 -11.82 3.74
C ASN A 159 24.82 -11.22 2.57
N GLU A 160 24.15 -10.66 1.56
CA GLU A 160 24.76 -9.88 0.48
C GLU A 160 25.27 -8.49 0.99
#